data_663a6c66f21f704adc625d57fd0a2f05
#
_entry.id   663a6c66f21f704adc625d57fd0a2f05
#
_cell.length_a   1.000
_cell.length_b   1.000
_cell.length_c   1.000
_cell.angle_alpha   90.00
_cell.angle_beta   90.00
_cell.angle_gamma   90.00
#
_symmetry.space_group_name_H-M   'P 1'
#
loop_
_entity.id
_entity.type
_entity.pdbx_description
1 polymer ?
#
loop_
_entity_poly.entity_id
_entity_poly.type
_entity_poly.pdbx_seq_one_letter_code
_entity_poly.pdbx_strand_id
1 'polypeptide(L)'
;MSAMMLSEQPDILKAAALLPPRLSLGSTMVVHGLAKLRKEGTETHVGFFEQLGIRPARPFVLATGVTELLAGVSAILGFATRPAALAVLVTQAVAIAKVHGSKGFDVTKGGYEFNLALSAIALGLLVRGPGRLSVSEALGEWARRRERRRLRWLPRQRRASRTLDLLG
;
A
#
# COMPACT_ATOMS: atom_id res chain seq x y z
N MET A 1 -18.29 -28.45 26.68
CA MET A 1 -17.73 -27.14 27.10
C MET A 1 -16.47 -26.70 26.35
N SER A 2 -16.02 -27.36 25.29
CA SER A 2 -14.74 -27.08 24.63
C SER A 2 -14.83 -26.30 23.29
N ALA A 3 -15.98 -26.22 22.63
CA ALA A 3 -16.12 -25.55 21.34
C ALA A 3 -16.35 -24.04 21.41
N MET A 4 -16.71 -23.51 22.58
CA MET A 4 -17.05 -22.09 22.78
C MET A 4 -15.81 -21.22 23.06
N MET A 5 -14.66 -21.83 23.40
CA MET A 5 -13.42 -21.08 23.68
C MET A 5 -12.56 -20.78 22.44
N LEU A 6 -12.88 -21.35 21.27
CA LEU A 6 -12.14 -21.09 20.03
C LEU A 6 -12.68 -19.91 19.20
N SER A 7 -13.81 -19.30 19.59
CA SER A 7 -14.42 -18.19 18.87
C SER A 7 -13.95 -16.79 19.30
N GLU A 8 -13.30 -16.66 20.44
CA GLU A 8 -12.71 -15.41 20.94
C GLU A 8 -11.18 -15.38 20.73
N GLN A 9 -10.73 -15.63 19.52
CA GLN A 9 -9.41 -15.13 19.15
C GLN A 9 -9.45 -13.61 19.29
N PRO A 10 -8.55 -13.02 20.13
CA PRO A 10 -8.68 -11.61 20.45
C PRO A 10 -8.75 -10.78 19.17
N ASP A 11 -9.66 -9.85 19.12
CA ASP A 11 -9.85 -8.89 18.02
C ASP A 11 -8.53 -8.24 17.57
N ILE A 12 -7.52 -8.24 18.41
CA ILE A 12 -6.16 -7.80 18.17
C ILE A 12 -5.48 -8.62 17.06
N LEU A 13 -5.57 -9.95 17.07
CA LEU A 13 -4.93 -10.79 16.04
C LEU A 13 -5.58 -10.54 14.66
N LYS A 14 -6.92 -10.46 14.62
CA LYS A 14 -7.64 -10.10 13.40
C LYS A 14 -7.30 -8.68 12.94
N ALA A 15 -7.14 -7.74 13.87
CA ALA A 15 -6.75 -6.37 13.57
C ALA A 15 -5.31 -6.29 13.03
N ALA A 16 -4.40 -7.13 13.52
CA ALA A 16 -3.00 -7.16 13.14
C ALA A 16 -2.72 -7.97 11.86
N ALA A 17 -3.67 -8.76 11.37
CA ALA A 17 -3.46 -9.70 10.25
C ALA A 17 -2.86 -9.08 8.98
N LEU A 18 -3.09 -7.78 8.74
CA LEU A 18 -2.56 -7.06 7.58
C LEU A 18 -1.24 -6.34 7.85
N LEU A 19 -0.71 -6.36 9.07
CA LEU A 19 0.58 -5.74 9.37
C LEU A 19 1.75 -6.45 8.66
N PRO A 20 1.91 -7.79 8.73
CA PRO A 20 3.02 -8.46 8.08
C PRO A 20 3.08 -8.20 6.56
N PRO A 21 2.01 -8.38 5.78
CA PRO A 21 2.05 -8.08 4.35
C PRO A 21 2.31 -6.60 4.05
N ARG A 22 1.79 -5.67 4.86
CA ARG A 22 2.06 -4.23 4.71
C ARG A 22 3.51 -3.89 4.98
N LEU A 23 4.10 -4.45 6.04
CA LEU A 23 5.50 -4.23 6.40
C LEU A 23 6.44 -4.85 5.37
N SER A 24 6.17 -6.08 4.93
CA SER A 24 6.98 -6.76 3.91
C SER A 24 6.98 -5.99 2.59
N LEU A 25 5.80 -5.72 2.03
CA LEU A 25 5.68 -4.97 0.78
C LEU A 25 6.25 -3.55 0.93
N GLY A 26 5.90 -2.88 2.02
CA GLY A 26 6.29 -1.49 2.24
C GLY A 26 7.79 -1.31 2.40
N SER A 27 8.46 -2.14 3.20
CA SER A 27 9.93 -2.06 3.36
C SER A 27 10.65 -2.36 2.05
N THR A 28 10.18 -3.37 1.29
CA THR A 28 10.74 -3.67 -0.03
C THR A 28 10.63 -2.46 -0.95
N MET A 29 9.45 -1.85 -1.06
CA MET A 29 9.24 -0.69 -1.93
C MET A 29 10.06 0.54 -1.48
N VAL A 30 10.17 0.79 -0.17
CA VAL A 30 11.03 1.87 0.35
C VAL A 30 12.48 1.65 -0.07
N VAL A 31 13.03 0.45 0.10
CA VAL A 31 14.43 0.14 -0.29
C VAL A 31 14.64 0.33 -1.79
N HIS A 32 13.73 -0.17 -2.62
CA HIS A 32 13.81 -0.04 -4.09
C HIS A 32 13.67 1.42 -4.54
N GLY A 33 12.76 2.19 -3.92
CA GLY A 33 12.59 3.61 -4.21
C GLY A 33 13.83 4.42 -3.84
N LEU A 34 14.35 4.22 -2.62
CA LEU A 34 15.59 4.90 -2.17
C LEU A 34 16.79 4.54 -3.03
N ALA A 35 16.91 3.28 -3.47
CA ALA A 35 17.99 2.87 -4.36
C ALA A 35 18.01 3.66 -5.67
N LYS A 36 16.82 3.99 -6.22
CA LYS A 36 16.70 4.79 -7.45
C LYS A 36 16.88 6.29 -7.23
N LEU A 37 16.60 6.79 -6.02
CA LEU A 37 16.66 8.23 -5.72
C LEU A 37 18.02 8.70 -5.19
N ARG A 38 18.87 7.80 -4.71
CA ARG A 38 20.25 8.13 -4.33
C ARG A 38 21.06 8.47 -5.58
N LYS A 39 21.95 9.48 -5.50
CA LYS A 39 22.69 10.00 -6.66
C LYS A 39 23.35 8.90 -7.52
N GLU A 40 24.15 8.04 -6.89
CA GLU A 40 24.83 6.92 -7.58
C GLU A 40 23.82 5.89 -8.14
N GLY A 41 22.76 5.59 -7.37
CA GLY A 41 21.70 4.68 -7.79
C GLY A 41 20.91 5.24 -8.97
N THR A 42 20.63 6.55 -9.00
CA THR A 42 19.94 7.18 -10.12
C THR A 42 20.72 6.98 -11.42
N GLU A 43 22.03 7.27 -11.44
CA GLU A 43 22.85 7.14 -12.65
C GLU A 43 22.92 5.67 -13.12
N THR A 44 23.08 4.73 -12.18
CA THR A 44 23.06 3.28 -12.50
C THR A 44 21.73 2.87 -13.14
N HIS A 45 20.60 3.31 -12.57
CA HIS A 45 19.27 2.97 -13.10
C HIS A 45 18.97 3.70 -14.41
N VAL A 46 19.50 4.91 -14.65
CA VAL A 46 19.38 5.62 -15.93
C VAL A 46 20.02 4.77 -17.04
N GLY A 47 21.27 4.34 -16.88
CA GLY A 47 21.92 3.49 -17.85
C GLY A 47 21.16 2.17 -18.10
N PHE A 48 20.60 1.58 -17.05
CA PHE A 48 19.78 0.38 -17.15
C PHE A 48 18.46 0.62 -17.95
N PHE A 49 17.76 1.72 -17.68
CA PHE A 49 16.52 2.07 -18.38
C PHE A 49 16.78 2.37 -19.88
N GLU A 50 17.90 3.00 -20.19
CA GLU A 50 18.32 3.23 -21.57
C GLU A 50 18.56 1.92 -22.33
N GLN A 51 19.19 0.93 -21.69
CA GLN A 51 19.36 -0.42 -22.25
C GLN A 51 18.03 -1.13 -22.49
N LEU A 52 17.00 -0.86 -21.68
CA LEU A 52 15.64 -1.37 -21.88
C LEU A 52 14.84 -0.60 -22.94
N GLY A 53 15.43 0.42 -23.57
CA GLY A 53 14.76 1.27 -24.55
C GLY A 53 13.76 2.27 -23.94
N ILE A 54 13.83 2.53 -22.62
CA ILE A 54 12.97 3.49 -21.93
C ILE A 54 13.59 4.87 -22.04
N ARG A 55 12.99 5.76 -22.82
CA ARG A 55 13.48 7.12 -23.03
C ARG A 55 12.37 8.16 -22.87
N PRO A 56 12.61 9.32 -22.25
CA PRO A 56 13.85 9.72 -21.55
C PRO A 56 14.04 8.95 -20.22
N ALA A 57 15.19 8.32 -19.99
CA ALA A 57 15.39 7.39 -18.88
C ALA A 57 15.33 8.07 -17.50
N ARG A 58 16.05 9.20 -17.32
CA ARG A 58 16.17 9.87 -16.01
C ARG A 58 14.83 10.26 -15.38
N PRO A 59 13.88 10.92 -16.07
CA PRO A 59 12.55 11.19 -15.51
C PRO A 59 11.80 9.93 -15.10
N PHE A 60 11.88 8.86 -15.88
CA PHE A 60 11.23 7.60 -15.54
C PHE A 60 11.85 6.89 -14.34
N VAL A 61 13.18 6.93 -14.18
CA VAL A 61 13.87 6.42 -12.99
C VAL A 61 13.40 7.18 -11.75
N LEU A 62 13.40 8.52 -11.80
CA LEU A 62 12.98 9.35 -10.67
C LEU A 62 11.49 9.14 -10.35
N ALA A 63 10.63 9.12 -11.37
CA ALA A 63 9.20 8.87 -11.19
C ALA A 63 8.93 7.50 -10.55
N THR A 64 9.62 6.46 -11.01
CA THR A 64 9.51 5.11 -10.44
C THR A 64 10.01 5.10 -9.01
N GLY A 65 11.18 5.70 -8.73
CA GLY A 65 11.74 5.78 -7.39
C GLY A 65 10.83 6.50 -6.39
N VAL A 66 10.26 7.64 -6.78
CA VAL A 66 9.28 8.39 -5.96
C VAL A 66 8.00 7.56 -5.74
N THR A 67 7.49 6.93 -6.79
CA THR A 67 6.28 6.10 -6.72
C THR A 67 6.49 4.93 -5.76
N GLU A 68 7.59 4.21 -5.88
CA GLU A 68 7.92 3.08 -5.00
C GLU A 68 8.10 3.54 -3.54
N LEU A 69 8.81 4.64 -3.31
CA LEU A 69 9.03 5.19 -1.97
C LEU A 69 7.69 5.60 -1.31
N LEU A 70 6.86 6.35 -2.02
CA LEU A 70 5.57 6.79 -1.51
C LEU A 70 4.62 5.60 -1.29
N ALA A 71 4.58 4.64 -2.21
CA ALA A 71 3.77 3.43 -2.07
C ALA A 71 4.23 2.59 -0.88
N GLY A 72 5.54 2.46 -0.67
CA GLY A 72 6.12 1.75 0.45
C GLY A 72 5.78 2.37 1.80
N VAL A 73 5.98 3.68 1.95
CA VAL A 73 5.61 4.42 3.17
C VAL A 73 4.10 4.34 3.42
N SER A 74 3.29 4.49 2.39
CA SER A 74 1.83 4.37 2.48
C SER A 74 1.38 2.99 2.94
N ALA A 75 2.00 1.93 2.44
CA ALA A 75 1.72 0.55 2.86
C ALA A 75 2.09 0.34 4.34
N ILE A 76 3.27 0.78 4.79
CA ILE A 76 3.72 0.68 6.19
C ILE A 76 2.73 1.38 7.11
N LEU A 77 2.41 2.63 6.84
CA LEU A 77 1.53 3.43 7.67
C LEU A 77 0.05 2.99 7.58
N GLY A 78 -0.33 2.29 6.53
CA GLY A 78 -1.74 2.01 6.23
C GLY A 78 -2.53 3.27 5.87
N PHE A 79 -1.87 4.22 5.22
CA PHE A 79 -2.48 5.42 4.68
C PHE A 79 -2.53 5.33 3.16
N ALA A 80 -3.68 5.64 2.55
CA ALA A 80 -3.86 5.51 1.10
C ALA A 80 -3.42 4.13 0.55
N THR A 81 -3.66 3.05 1.29
CA THR A 81 -3.14 1.70 0.98
C THR A 81 -3.60 1.18 -0.38
N ARG A 82 -4.84 1.44 -0.78
CA ARG A 82 -5.35 0.97 -2.09
C ARG A 82 -4.65 1.63 -3.28
N PRO A 83 -4.55 2.97 -3.39
CA PRO A 83 -3.78 3.58 -4.47
C PRO A 83 -2.29 3.20 -4.43
N ALA A 84 -1.68 3.05 -3.24
CA ALA A 84 -0.32 2.56 -3.09
C ALA A 84 -0.16 1.14 -3.64
N ALA A 85 -1.07 0.23 -3.31
CA ALA A 85 -1.07 -1.14 -3.82
C ALA A 85 -1.24 -1.19 -5.35
N LEU A 86 -2.11 -0.34 -5.91
CA LEU A 86 -2.27 -0.22 -7.36
C LEU A 86 -0.97 0.27 -8.02
N ALA A 87 -0.31 1.27 -7.45
CA ALA A 87 0.97 1.78 -7.95
C ALA A 87 2.04 0.67 -7.96
N VAL A 88 2.10 -0.15 -6.89
CA VAL A 88 3.00 -1.32 -6.85
C VAL A 88 2.66 -2.31 -7.95
N LEU A 89 1.38 -2.67 -8.14
CA LEU A 89 0.99 -3.59 -9.21
C LEU A 89 1.44 -3.10 -10.59
N VAL A 90 1.30 -1.81 -10.86
CA VAL A 90 1.77 -1.21 -12.12
C VAL A 90 3.29 -1.31 -12.25
N THR A 91 4.06 -0.96 -11.21
CA THR A 91 5.52 -1.05 -11.27
C THR A 91 6.00 -2.49 -11.41
N GLN A 92 5.36 -3.45 -10.74
CA GLN A 92 5.69 -4.87 -10.90
C GLN A 92 5.34 -5.40 -12.29
N ALA A 93 4.20 -5.00 -12.87
CA ALA A 93 3.84 -5.39 -14.24
C ALA A 93 4.87 -4.88 -15.26
N VAL A 94 5.31 -3.63 -15.12
CA VAL A 94 6.36 -3.06 -15.97
C VAL A 94 7.69 -3.81 -15.78
N ALA A 95 8.09 -4.12 -14.53
CA ALA A 95 9.29 -4.86 -14.23
C ALA A 95 9.26 -6.28 -14.85
N ILE A 96 8.12 -6.97 -14.76
CA ILE A 96 7.95 -8.28 -15.42
C ILE A 96 8.07 -8.11 -16.92
N ALA A 97 7.32 -7.18 -17.52
CA ALA A 97 7.25 -7.04 -18.98
C ALA A 97 8.60 -6.61 -19.61
N LYS A 98 9.36 -5.77 -18.93
CA LYS A 98 10.57 -5.15 -19.47
C LYS A 98 11.89 -5.81 -19.03
N VAL A 99 11.91 -6.47 -17.86
CA VAL A 99 13.17 -6.91 -17.23
C VAL A 99 13.19 -8.42 -17.00
N HIS A 100 12.15 -8.95 -16.35
CA HIS A 100 12.19 -10.29 -15.76
C HIS A 100 11.47 -11.37 -16.60
N GLY A 101 10.47 -10.98 -17.41
CA GLY A 101 9.62 -11.92 -18.12
C GLY A 101 10.36 -12.86 -19.06
N SER A 102 11.34 -12.33 -19.82
CA SER A 102 12.17 -13.13 -20.73
C SER A 102 13.13 -14.10 -20.04
N LYS A 103 13.37 -13.92 -18.73
CA LYS A 103 14.27 -14.75 -17.92
C LYS A 103 13.57 -15.94 -17.25
N GLY A 104 12.25 -16.08 -17.47
CA GLY A 104 11.45 -17.14 -16.86
C GLY A 104 11.07 -16.87 -15.40
N PHE A 105 10.63 -17.93 -14.69
CA PHE A 105 10.10 -17.82 -13.34
C PHE A 105 11.17 -17.64 -12.27
N ASP A 106 12.24 -18.41 -12.30
CA ASP A 106 13.25 -18.59 -11.27
C ASP A 106 13.97 -17.27 -10.90
N VAL A 107 13.79 -16.79 -9.66
CA VAL A 107 14.40 -15.56 -9.14
C VAL A 107 15.94 -15.64 -9.12
N THR A 108 16.53 -16.82 -8.93
CA THR A 108 17.99 -17.00 -8.90
C THR A 108 18.62 -16.74 -10.27
N LYS A 109 17.82 -16.88 -11.33
CA LYS A 109 18.18 -16.56 -12.72
C LYS A 109 17.72 -15.16 -13.15
N GLY A 110 17.23 -14.35 -12.19
CA GLY A 110 16.71 -13.01 -12.45
C GLY A 110 15.29 -13.01 -12.99
N GLY A 111 14.54 -14.11 -12.85
CA GLY A 111 13.15 -14.26 -13.28
C GLY A 111 12.15 -13.49 -12.42
N TYR A 112 10.86 -13.65 -12.74
CA TYR A 112 9.78 -12.80 -12.23
C TYR A 112 9.10 -13.32 -10.95
N GLU A 113 9.57 -14.41 -10.34
CA GLU A 113 9.00 -15.01 -9.13
C GLU A 113 8.78 -13.99 -8.00
N PHE A 114 9.81 -13.17 -7.73
CA PHE A 114 9.74 -12.13 -6.69
C PHE A 114 8.70 -11.05 -7.01
N ASN A 115 8.64 -10.62 -8.27
CA ASN A 115 7.64 -9.65 -8.73
C ASN A 115 6.22 -10.18 -8.58
N LEU A 116 6.03 -11.48 -8.86
CA LEU A 116 4.73 -12.14 -8.70
C LEU A 116 4.31 -12.20 -7.22
N ALA A 117 5.24 -12.54 -6.32
CA ALA A 117 4.99 -12.54 -4.88
C ALA A 117 4.59 -11.15 -4.36
N LEU A 118 5.31 -10.09 -4.76
CA LEU A 118 4.98 -8.72 -4.42
C LEU A 118 3.61 -8.30 -4.99
N SER A 119 3.31 -8.72 -6.22
CA SER A 119 2.01 -8.47 -6.85
C SER A 119 0.85 -9.14 -6.10
N ALA A 120 1.04 -10.38 -5.63
CA ALA A 120 0.02 -11.08 -4.84
C ALA A 120 -0.25 -10.37 -3.52
N ILE A 121 0.79 -9.90 -2.81
CA ILE A 121 0.65 -9.11 -1.59
C ILE A 121 -0.08 -7.78 -1.90
N ALA A 122 0.34 -7.07 -2.93
CA ALA A 122 -0.27 -5.81 -3.34
C ALA A 122 -1.75 -5.98 -3.71
N LEU A 123 -2.10 -7.05 -4.44
CA LEU A 123 -3.49 -7.37 -4.77
C LEU A 123 -4.33 -7.63 -3.51
N GLY A 124 -3.80 -8.38 -2.55
CA GLY A 124 -4.42 -8.59 -1.25
C GLY A 124 -4.70 -7.27 -0.52
N LEU A 125 -3.74 -6.34 -0.51
CA LEU A 125 -3.89 -5.02 0.12
C LEU A 125 -4.84 -4.10 -0.67
N LEU A 126 -4.88 -4.21 -2.00
CA LEU A 126 -5.83 -3.47 -2.84
C LEU A 126 -7.28 -3.84 -2.50
N VAL A 127 -7.55 -5.13 -2.36
CA VAL A 127 -8.89 -5.67 -2.06
C VAL A 127 -9.28 -5.38 -0.61
N ARG A 128 -8.44 -5.75 0.36
CA ARG A 128 -8.73 -5.66 1.79
C ARG A 128 -8.57 -4.24 2.37
N GLY A 129 -7.70 -3.42 1.76
CA GLY A 129 -7.37 -2.09 2.26
C GLY A 129 -6.39 -2.12 3.44
N PRO A 130 -6.32 -1.03 4.23
CA PRO A 130 -5.27 -0.83 5.25
C PRO A 130 -5.41 -1.71 6.50
N GLY A 131 -6.60 -2.21 6.81
CA GLY A 131 -6.89 -2.90 8.06
C GLY A 131 -7.08 -1.97 9.26
N ARG A 132 -7.48 -2.54 10.39
CA ARG A 132 -7.85 -1.78 11.61
C ARG A 132 -6.66 -1.06 12.25
N LEU A 133 -5.47 -1.67 12.25
CA LEU A 133 -4.24 -1.05 12.76
C LEU A 133 -3.57 -0.21 11.67
N SER A 134 -4.13 0.96 11.38
CA SER A 134 -3.69 1.83 10.30
C SER A 134 -3.96 3.30 10.61
N VAL A 135 -3.15 4.18 10.00
CA VAL A 135 -3.35 5.63 10.10
C VAL A 135 -4.72 6.04 9.53
N SER A 136 -5.15 5.41 8.44
CA SER A 136 -6.49 5.69 7.86
C SER A 136 -7.62 5.41 8.85
N GLU A 137 -7.55 4.30 9.60
CA GLU A 137 -8.58 3.97 10.59
C GLU A 137 -8.54 4.93 11.80
N ALA A 138 -7.32 5.23 12.29
CA ALA A 138 -7.15 6.18 13.39
C ALA A 138 -7.70 7.57 13.04
N LEU A 139 -7.42 8.07 11.83
CA LEU A 139 -7.97 9.33 11.33
C LEU A 139 -9.49 9.29 11.17
N GLY A 140 -10.03 8.18 10.66
CA GLY A 140 -11.46 7.97 10.56
C GLY A 140 -12.16 7.98 11.92
N GLU A 141 -11.61 7.30 12.93
CA GLU A 141 -12.13 7.32 14.29
C GLU A 141 -12.07 8.72 14.91
N TRP A 142 -10.96 9.43 14.72
CA TRP A 142 -10.82 10.80 15.21
C TRP A 142 -11.86 11.73 14.59
N ALA A 143 -12.10 11.63 13.27
CA ALA A 143 -13.10 12.41 12.56
C ALA A 143 -14.52 12.11 13.08
N ARG A 144 -14.85 10.81 13.26
CA ARG A 144 -16.14 10.38 13.84
C ARG A 144 -16.34 10.90 15.27
N ARG A 145 -15.30 10.87 16.12
CA ARG A 145 -15.36 11.41 17.49
C ARG A 145 -15.57 12.93 17.49
N ARG A 146 -14.91 13.65 16.60
CA ARG A 146 -15.06 15.10 16.43
C ARG A 146 -16.48 15.47 16.00
N GLU A 147 -17.04 14.75 15.04
CA GLU A 147 -18.41 14.97 14.56
C GLU A 147 -19.44 14.68 15.67
N ARG A 148 -19.31 13.57 16.40
CA ARG A 148 -20.16 13.26 17.57
C ARG A 148 -20.10 14.37 18.63
N ARG A 149 -18.93 14.94 18.91
CA ARG A 149 -18.79 16.08 19.83
C ARG A 149 -19.52 17.32 19.29
N ARG A 150 -19.37 17.65 18.02
CA ARG A 150 -20.07 18.76 17.37
C ARG A 150 -21.59 18.62 17.47
N LEU A 151 -22.12 17.45 17.18
CA LEU A 151 -23.56 17.16 17.23
C LEU A 151 -24.14 17.26 18.66
N ARG A 152 -23.35 16.99 19.70
CA ARG A 152 -23.80 17.15 21.09
C ARG A 152 -24.09 18.59 21.50
N TRP A 153 -23.48 19.56 20.83
CA TRP A 153 -23.65 20.99 21.12
C TRP A 153 -24.73 21.65 20.25
N LEU A 154 -25.33 20.94 19.28
CA LEU A 154 -26.39 21.49 18.46
C LEU A 154 -27.74 21.43 19.20
N PRO A 155 -28.61 22.46 19.09
CA PRO A 155 -29.99 22.40 19.59
C PRO A 155 -30.73 21.19 19.05
N ARG A 156 -31.63 20.63 19.87
CA ARG A 156 -32.36 19.37 19.59
C ARG A 156 -33.03 19.36 18.20
N GLN A 157 -33.57 20.49 17.75
CA GLN A 157 -34.25 20.62 16.44
C GLN A 157 -33.27 20.48 15.25
N ARG A 158 -32.03 20.92 15.38
CA ARG A 158 -31.02 20.74 14.31
C ARG A 158 -30.36 19.34 14.29
N ARG A 159 -30.54 18.53 15.35
CA ARG A 159 -30.06 17.14 15.37
C ARG A 159 -30.94 16.24 14.51
N ALA A 160 -32.28 16.45 14.52
CA ALA A 160 -33.21 15.61 13.78
C ALA A 160 -33.06 15.77 12.24
N SER A 161 -32.90 17.00 11.75
CA SER A 161 -32.72 17.25 10.30
C SER A 161 -31.43 16.65 9.73
N ARG A 162 -30.31 16.71 10.47
CA ARG A 162 -29.03 16.17 9.99
C ARG A 162 -28.91 14.64 10.06
N THR A 163 -29.64 13.97 10.95
CA THR A 163 -29.71 12.51 10.96
C THR A 163 -30.52 11.95 9.80
N LEU A 164 -31.47 12.71 9.29
CA LEU A 164 -32.24 12.33 8.09
C LEU A 164 -31.41 12.51 6.81
N ASP A 165 -30.57 13.54 6.73
CA ASP A 165 -29.66 13.78 5.59
C ASP A 165 -28.51 12.76 5.47
N LEU A 166 -28.24 12.01 6.55
CA LEU A 166 -27.19 10.97 6.56
C LEU A 166 -27.74 9.55 6.29
N LEU A 167 -29.06 9.42 6.18
CA LEU A 167 -29.76 8.15 5.92
C LEU A 167 -30.38 8.07 4.52
N GLY A 168 -30.25 9.13 3.72
CA GLY A 168 -30.62 9.18 2.30
C GLY A 168 -29.42 9.14 1.41
#